data_a7cde43ec59a66ff429be71f3bc18a79
#
_entry.id   a7cde43ec59a66ff429be71f3bc18a79
#
_cell.length_a   1.000
_cell.length_b   1.000
_cell.length_c   1.000
_cell.angle_alpha   90.00
_cell.angle_beta   90.00
_cell.angle_gamma   90.00
#
_symmetry.space_group_name_H-M   'P 1'
#
loop_
_entity.id
_entity.type
_entity.pdbx_description
1 polymer ?
#
loop_
_entity_poly.entity_id
_entity_poly.type
_entity_poly.pdbx_seq_one_letter_code
_entity_poly.pdbx_strand_id
1 'polypeptide(L)'
;MLHFDIVSNFDHENIGEIIIPRDLIDGKFTVLLDGKEISPYCWNDDCSGISAKVSKSSKSSVITIIFDEKGERTIDIIATENLGGGCLIATAAFGSEMAPQVQFLRELRDNTILQTQSGTSFMTGVNQFYYSFSPAVADYERENIVFKETVKITLTPLLTSLTLLQYADIDSESEMLGYGIGIILLNIGMYFVAPAALIMAVRKRIIKK
;
A
#
# COMPACT_ATOMS: atom_id res chain seq x y z
N MET A 1 -5.11 4.03 12.79
CA MET A 1 -5.97 3.49 13.87
C MET A 1 -7.32 4.16 13.79
N LEU A 2 -8.38 3.39 13.82
CA LEU A 2 -9.77 3.87 13.92
C LEU A 2 -10.29 3.49 15.29
N HIS A 3 -10.96 4.43 15.94
CA HIS A 3 -11.52 4.28 17.28
C HIS A 3 -13.04 4.44 17.23
N PHE A 4 -13.77 3.54 17.87
CA PHE A 4 -15.22 3.52 17.91
C PHE A 4 -15.69 3.25 19.35
N ASP A 5 -16.59 4.10 19.85
CA ASP A 5 -17.35 3.84 21.07
C ASP A 5 -18.67 3.19 20.68
N ILE A 6 -18.96 2.05 21.26
CA ILE A 6 -20.20 1.31 21.02
C ILE A 6 -20.95 1.09 22.33
N VAL A 7 -22.26 1.06 22.26
CA VAL A 7 -23.12 0.78 23.40
C VAL A 7 -23.94 -0.46 23.15
N SER A 8 -23.74 -1.47 23.97
CA SER A 8 -24.55 -2.69 23.96
C SER A 8 -25.66 -2.60 24.98
N ASN A 9 -26.89 -2.94 24.59
CA ASN A 9 -28.05 -2.96 25.45
C ASN A 9 -28.45 -4.36 25.89
N PHE A 10 -27.75 -5.40 25.44
CA PHE A 10 -28.10 -6.80 25.67
C PHE A 10 -27.02 -7.55 26.42
N ASP A 11 -27.43 -8.42 27.36
CA ASP A 11 -26.54 -9.32 28.14
C ASP A 11 -26.27 -10.65 27.44
N HIS A 12 -26.53 -10.74 26.15
CA HIS A 12 -26.29 -11.91 25.30
C HIS A 12 -25.58 -11.46 24.01
N GLU A 13 -25.29 -12.39 23.12
CA GLU A 13 -24.53 -12.16 21.90
C GLU A 13 -24.96 -10.89 21.15
N ASN A 14 -24.02 -9.96 21.06
CA ASN A 14 -24.14 -8.73 20.27
C ASN A 14 -23.25 -8.86 19.05
N ILE A 15 -23.78 -8.46 17.89
CA ILE A 15 -23.05 -8.48 16.62
C ILE A 15 -22.93 -7.05 16.11
N GLY A 16 -21.71 -6.59 15.96
CA GLY A 16 -21.40 -5.31 15.34
C GLY A 16 -20.68 -5.51 14.00
N GLU A 17 -21.10 -4.79 12.98
CA GLU A 17 -20.40 -4.76 11.68
C GLU A 17 -19.86 -3.38 11.40
N ILE A 18 -18.56 -3.29 11.12
CA ILE A 18 -17.88 -2.07 10.73
C ILE A 18 -17.40 -2.25 9.31
N ILE A 19 -17.93 -1.41 8.40
CA ILE A 19 -17.55 -1.42 6.99
C ILE A 19 -16.53 -0.32 6.76
N ILE A 20 -15.31 -0.72 6.42
CA ILE A 20 -14.20 0.19 6.18
C ILE A 20 -13.90 0.21 4.68
N PRO A 21 -14.03 1.36 4.01
CA PRO A 21 -13.55 1.51 2.64
C PRO A 21 -12.05 1.20 2.57
N ARG A 22 -11.64 0.39 1.58
CA ARG A 22 -10.21 0.05 1.41
C ARG A 22 -9.35 1.25 1.07
N ASP A 23 -9.96 2.30 0.54
CA ASP A 23 -9.30 3.57 0.26
C ASP A 23 -8.93 4.34 1.55
N LEU A 24 -9.66 4.09 2.64
CA LEU A 24 -9.38 4.70 3.95
C LEU A 24 -8.29 3.95 4.68
N ILE A 25 -8.46 2.65 4.86
CA ILE A 25 -7.49 1.75 5.49
C ILE A 25 -7.61 0.37 4.87
N ASP A 26 -6.51 -0.22 4.45
CA ASP A 26 -6.42 -1.61 4.01
C ASP A 26 -5.19 -2.29 4.64
N GLY A 27 -5.13 -3.61 4.61
CA GLY A 27 -4.03 -4.40 5.14
C GLY A 27 -4.48 -5.47 6.11
N LYS A 28 -3.59 -5.89 6.99
CA LYS A 28 -3.90 -6.81 8.07
C LYS A 28 -4.43 -6.00 9.25
N PHE A 29 -5.64 -6.30 9.67
CA PHE A 29 -6.27 -5.62 10.80
C PHE A 29 -6.00 -6.35 12.11
N THR A 30 -5.60 -5.59 13.12
CA THR A 30 -5.68 -6.00 14.52
C THR A 30 -6.88 -5.27 15.13
N VAL A 31 -7.78 -6.01 15.72
CA VAL A 31 -8.96 -5.47 16.39
C VAL A 31 -8.76 -5.59 17.90
N LEU A 32 -8.91 -4.48 18.59
CA LEU A 32 -8.88 -4.43 20.05
C LEU A 32 -10.28 -4.11 20.55
N LEU A 33 -10.75 -4.84 21.57
CA LEU A 33 -11.94 -4.50 22.35
C LEU A 33 -11.48 -4.11 23.75
N ASP A 34 -11.80 -2.90 24.18
CA ASP A 34 -11.37 -2.32 25.45
C ASP A 34 -9.84 -2.40 25.66
N GLY A 35 -9.07 -2.18 24.58
CA GLY A 35 -7.61 -2.25 24.59
C GLY A 35 -7.02 -3.66 24.57
N LYS A 36 -7.85 -4.71 24.53
CA LYS A 36 -7.41 -6.11 24.47
C LYS A 36 -7.58 -6.65 23.06
N GLU A 37 -6.51 -7.23 22.49
CA GLU A 37 -6.55 -7.81 21.15
C GLU A 37 -7.53 -8.98 21.08
N ILE A 38 -8.41 -8.95 20.08
CA ILE A 38 -9.34 -10.02 19.77
C ILE A 38 -8.76 -10.79 18.57
N SER A 39 -8.62 -12.10 18.74
CA SER A 39 -8.15 -12.97 17.66
C SER A 39 -9.15 -12.96 16.49
N PRO A 40 -8.69 -12.70 15.25
CA PRO A 40 -9.58 -12.60 14.09
C PRO A 40 -10.17 -13.94 13.61
N TYR A 41 -9.84 -15.05 14.25
CA TYR A 41 -10.29 -16.39 13.83
C TYR A 41 -10.66 -17.27 15.01
N CYS A 42 -11.96 -17.44 15.22
CA CYS A 42 -12.47 -18.64 15.84
C CYS A 42 -12.90 -19.62 14.75
N TRP A 43 -12.18 -20.72 14.60
CA TRP A 43 -12.47 -21.76 13.61
C TRP A 43 -13.25 -22.95 14.18
N ASN A 44 -13.43 -23.05 15.50
CA ASN A 44 -14.17 -24.11 16.19
C ASN A 44 -15.24 -23.52 17.07
N ASP A 45 -16.31 -24.29 17.31
CA ASP A 45 -17.52 -23.96 18.10
C ASP A 45 -17.29 -23.58 19.60
N ASP A 46 -16.04 -23.34 19.98
CA ASP A 46 -15.64 -23.10 21.38
C ASP A 46 -15.23 -21.61 21.60
N CYS A 47 -15.70 -20.69 20.76
CA CYS A 47 -15.54 -19.26 20.96
C CYS A 47 -16.56 -18.75 21.96
N SER A 48 -16.32 -18.99 23.22
CA SER A 48 -17.12 -18.37 24.30
C SER A 48 -16.76 -16.87 24.36
N GLY A 49 -17.65 -16.06 23.88
CA GLY A 49 -17.83 -14.70 24.33
C GLY A 49 -17.32 -13.57 23.46
N ILE A 50 -16.17 -13.63 22.79
CA ILE A 50 -15.62 -12.47 22.04
C ILE A 50 -14.86 -12.94 20.84
N SER A 51 -15.28 -12.51 19.64
CA SER A 51 -14.57 -12.82 18.39
C SER A 51 -14.65 -11.68 17.38
N ALA A 52 -13.64 -11.57 16.50
CA ALA A 52 -13.69 -10.66 15.38
C ALA A 52 -13.38 -11.40 14.07
N LYS A 53 -14.18 -11.17 13.03
CA LYS A 53 -14.00 -11.74 11.70
C LYS A 53 -13.78 -10.62 10.70
N VAL A 54 -12.73 -10.71 9.90
CA VAL A 54 -12.47 -9.77 8.82
C VAL A 54 -12.81 -10.43 7.49
N SER A 55 -13.74 -9.84 6.74
CA SER A 55 -14.08 -10.21 5.39
C SER A 55 -13.71 -9.10 4.43
N LYS A 56 -12.96 -9.40 3.37
CA LYS A 56 -12.50 -8.42 2.39
C LYS A 56 -13.28 -8.57 1.08
N SER A 57 -13.76 -7.44 0.58
CA SER A 57 -14.32 -7.27 -0.76
C SER A 57 -13.38 -6.42 -1.61
N SER A 58 -13.67 -6.25 -2.90
CA SER A 58 -12.88 -5.39 -3.80
C SER A 58 -12.85 -3.92 -3.37
N LYS A 59 -13.87 -3.43 -2.68
CA LYS A 59 -14.01 -2.00 -2.30
C LYS A 59 -13.99 -1.72 -0.82
N SER A 60 -14.26 -2.73 0.03
CA SER A 60 -14.38 -2.55 1.47
C SER A 60 -13.89 -3.76 2.24
N SER A 61 -13.44 -3.54 3.45
CA SER A 61 -13.22 -4.57 4.47
C SER A 61 -14.37 -4.50 5.47
N VAL A 62 -15.00 -5.63 5.74
CA VAL A 62 -16.07 -5.75 6.75
C VAL A 62 -15.47 -6.45 7.96
N ILE A 63 -15.53 -5.78 9.09
CA ILE A 63 -15.09 -6.32 10.38
C ILE A 63 -16.34 -6.61 11.19
N THR A 64 -16.64 -7.89 11.38
CA THR A 64 -17.74 -8.36 12.21
C THR A 64 -17.19 -8.70 13.60
N ILE A 65 -17.74 -8.08 14.63
CA ILE A 65 -17.31 -8.27 16.02
C ILE A 65 -18.49 -8.87 16.79
N ILE A 66 -18.22 -9.93 17.53
CA ILE A 66 -19.20 -10.62 18.39
C ILE A 66 -18.71 -10.49 19.82
N PHE A 67 -19.59 -10.06 20.73
CA PHE A 67 -19.31 -9.92 22.15
C PHE A 67 -20.58 -10.10 23.01
N ASP A 68 -20.45 -10.60 24.23
CA ASP A 68 -21.57 -11.08 25.06
C ASP A 68 -21.96 -10.12 26.20
N GLU A 69 -21.32 -8.99 26.36
CA GLU A 69 -21.50 -8.14 27.52
C GLU A 69 -22.26 -6.84 27.17
N LYS A 70 -23.11 -6.43 28.15
CA LYS A 70 -23.81 -5.15 28.10
C LYS A 70 -22.94 -4.03 28.63
N GLY A 71 -23.03 -2.85 28.00
CA GLY A 71 -22.36 -1.64 28.44
C GLY A 71 -21.71 -0.86 27.32
N GLU A 72 -20.95 0.16 27.72
CA GLU A 72 -20.10 0.90 26.82
C GLU A 72 -18.80 0.15 26.57
N ARG A 73 -18.42 0.04 25.32
CA ARG A 73 -17.20 -0.65 24.87
C ARG A 73 -16.44 0.20 23.88
N THR A 74 -15.15 0.03 23.85
CA THR A 74 -14.29 0.69 22.85
C THR A 74 -13.75 -0.34 21.87
N ILE A 75 -13.84 -0.03 20.58
CA ILE A 75 -13.26 -0.83 19.51
C ILE A 75 -12.18 -0.03 18.84
N ASP A 76 -10.94 -0.51 18.91
CA ASP A 76 -9.82 0.04 18.18
C ASP A 76 -9.45 -0.89 17.02
N ILE A 77 -9.44 -0.36 15.82
CA ILE A 77 -9.01 -1.08 14.62
C ILE A 77 -7.66 -0.50 14.18
N ILE A 78 -6.64 -1.33 14.28
CA ILE A 78 -5.27 -0.99 13.88
C ILE A 78 -4.95 -1.76 12.61
N ALA A 79 -4.65 -1.05 11.54
CA ALA A 79 -4.04 -1.69 10.37
C ALA A 79 -2.54 -1.85 10.67
N THR A 80 -2.10 -3.08 10.84
CA THR A 80 -0.70 -3.42 11.16
C THR A 80 0.20 -3.40 9.94
N GLU A 81 -0.39 -3.48 8.76
CA GLU A 81 0.29 -3.28 7.50
C GLU A 81 -0.60 -2.41 6.60
N ASN A 82 -0.16 -1.21 6.32
CA ASN A 82 -0.76 -0.37 5.27
C ASN A 82 -0.39 -0.94 3.89
N LEU A 83 -0.81 -2.17 3.59
CA LEU A 83 -0.61 -2.76 2.26
C LEU A 83 -1.53 -2.13 1.22
N GLY A 84 -2.55 -1.41 1.65
CA GLY A 84 -3.49 -0.71 0.76
C GLY A 84 -3.20 0.77 0.56
N GLY A 85 -2.46 1.39 1.46
CA GLY A 85 -2.11 2.80 1.33
C GLY A 85 -0.85 2.93 0.48
N GLY A 86 -0.91 3.21 -0.73
CA GLY A 86 0.38 3.07 -1.19
C GLY A 86 0.95 3.97 -2.22
N CYS A 87 0.22 4.44 -3.09
CA CYS A 87 0.76 5.23 -4.19
C CYS A 87 0.47 6.73 -3.99
N LEU A 88 0.73 7.27 -2.77
CA LEU A 88 0.37 8.64 -2.42
C LEU A 88 0.86 9.65 -3.46
N ILE A 89 2.15 9.59 -3.83
CA ILE A 89 2.74 10.45 -4.86
C ILE A 89 2.08 10.20 -6.22
N ALA A 90 1.93 8.93 -6.64
CA ALA A 90 1.27 8.63 -7.91
C ALA A 90 -0.21 9.04 -7.90
N THR A 91 -0.92 8.83 -6.79
CA THR A 91 -2.32 9.27 -6.65
C THR A 91 -2.43 10.80 -6.75
N ALA A 92 -1.55 11.55 -6.10
CA ALA A 92 -1.51 13.00 -6.20
C ALA A 92 -1.14 13.47 -7.62
N ALA A 93 -0.12 12.86 -8.23
CA ALA A 93 0.33 13.17 -9.59
C ALA A 93 -0.76 12.92 -10.65
N PHE A 94 -1.41 11.75 -10.61
CA PHE A 94 -2.43 11.36 -11.59
C PHE A 94 -3.85 11.77 -11.20
N GLY A 95 -4.04 12.31 -10.00
CA GLY A 95 -5.26 12.97 -9.54
C GLY A 95 -6.35 12.03 -9.01
N SER A 96 -6.15 10.72 -9.04
CA SER A 96 -7.12 9.74 -8.53
C SER A 96 -6.45 8.42 -8.22
N GLU A 97 -6.93 7.75 -7.17
CA GLU A 97 -6.58 6.36 -6.87
C GLU A 97 -7.05 5.39 -7.95
N MET A 98 -8.11 5.77 -8.68
CA MET A 98 -8.65 5.00 -9.82
C MET A 98 -7.93 5.29 -11.14
N ALA A 99 -6.92 6.16 -11.14
CA ALA A 99 -6.13 6.40 -12.33
C ALA A 99 -5.45 5.09 -12.80
N PRO A 100 -5.45 4.79 -14.12
CA PRO A 100 -4.88 3.53 -14.63
C PRO A 100 -3.44 3.28 -14.17
N GLN A 101 -2.64 4.33 -14.04
CA GLN A 101 -1.26 4.24 -13.58
C GLN A 101 -1.16 3.80 -12.11
N VAL A 102 -2.09 4.26 -11.25
CA VAL A 102 -2.14 3.89 -9.83
C VAL A 102 -2.64 2.46 -9.70
N GLN A 103 -3.67 2.09 -10.46
CA GLN A 103 -4.18 0.71 -10.47
C GLN A 103 -3.11 -0.27 -10.96
N PHE A 104 -2.39 0.08 -12.02
CA PHE A 104 -1.25 -0.70 -12.51
C PHE A 104 -0.20 -0.96 -11.42
N LEU A 105 0.20 0.07 -10.65
CA LEU A 105 1.17 -0.08 -9.56
C LEU A 105 0.66 -1.01 -8.45
N ARG A 106 -0.63 -0.91 -8.12
CA ARG A 106 -1.27 -1.79 -7.13
C ARG A 106 -1.33 -3.23 -7.61
N GLU A 107 -1.79 -3.46 -8.85
CA GLU A 107 -1.85 -4.79 -9.44
C GLU A 107 -0.47 -5.45 -9.52
N LEU A 108 0.55 -4.72 -9.96
CA LEU A 108 1.92 -5.21 -10.01
C LEU A 108 2.44 -5.58 -8.62
N ARG A 109 2.20 -4.72 -7.63
CA ARG A 109 2.58 -5.00 -6.25
C ARG A 109 1.89 -6.26 -5.74
N ASP A 110 0.55 -6.32 -5.86
CA ASP A 110 -0.26 -7.35 -5.20
C ASP A 110 -0.18 -8.69 -5.93
N ASN A 111 -0.13 -8.69 -7.25
CA ASN A 111 -0.20 -9.90 -8.07
C ASN A 111 1.18 -10.43 -8.50
N THR A 112 2.25 -9.65 -8.35
CA THR A 112 3.59 -10.06 -8.76
C THR A 112 4.58 -9.98 -7.59
N ILE A 113 4.79 -8.78 -7.04
CA ILE A 113 5.87 -8.57 -6.05
C ILE A 113 5.57 -9.28 -4.74
N LEU A 114 4.36 -9.14 -4.20
CA LEU A 114 3.97 -9.72 -2.91
C LEU A 114 3.72 -11.24 -2.97
N GLN A 115 3.82 -11.87 -4.14
CA GLN A 115 3.70 -13.33 -4.27
C GLN A 115 4.97 -14.07 -3.84
N THR A 116 6.08 -13.36 -3.66
CA THR A 116 7.37 -13.93 -3.26
C THR A 116 7.82 -13.38 -1.90
N GLN A 117 8.63 -14.15 -1.16
CA GLN A 117 9.16 -13.71 0.13
C GLN A 117 10.16 -12.58 -0.03
N SER A 118 11.02 -12.64 -1.05
CA SER A 118 11.96 -11.57 -1.38
C SER A 118 11.25 -10.29 -1.78
N GLY A 119 10.20 -10.36 -2.59
CA GLY A 119 9.36 -9.22 -2.96
C GLY A 119 8.65 -8.60 -1.76
N THR A 120 8.08 -9.42 -0.86
CA THR A 120 7.45 -8.95 0.38
C THR A 120 8.46 -8.25 1.29
N SER A 121 9.66 -8.81 1.47
CA SER A 121 10.73 -8.20 2.27
C SER A 121 11.20 -6.88 1.68
N PHE A 122 11.36 -6.82 0.35
CA PHE A 122 11.69 -5.60 -0.38
C PHE A 122 10.62 -4.52 -0.19
N MET A 123 9.34 -4.86 -0.37
CA MET A 123 8.23 -3.90 -0.21
C MET A 123 8.10 -3.39 1.22
N THR A 124 8.40 -4.21 2.22
CA THR A 124 8.42 -3.77 3.63
C THR A 124 9.45 -2.66 3.84
N GLY A 125 10.68 -2.84 3.34
CA GLY A 125 11.72 -1.82 3.42
C GLY A 125 11.39 -0.57 2.61
N VAL A 126 10.89 -0.74 1.39
CA VAL A 126 10.47 0.37 0.52
C VAL A 126 9.34 1.16 1.17
N ASN A 127 8.33 0.51 1.71
CA ASN A 127 7.20 1.17 2.35
C ASN A 127 7.66 2.02 3.56
N GLN A 128 8.51 1.47 4.41
CA GLN A 128 9.04 2.20 5.56
C GLN A 128 9.77 3.50 5.14
N PHE A 129 10.60 3.41 4.11
CA PHE A 129 11.29 4.57 3.55
C PHE A 129 10.31 5.52 2.85
N TYR A 130 9.44 5.00 1.98
CA TYR A 130 8.49 5.77 1.18
C TYR A 130 7.55 6.60 2.04
N TYR A 131 6.95 6.03 3.08
CA TYR A 131 6.03 6.76 3.96
C TYR A 131 6.70 7.83 4.81
N SER A 132 8.01 7.82 4.96
CA SER A 132 8.72 8.89 5.67
C SER A 132 8.67 10.25 4.95
N PHE A 133 8.48 10.26 3.63
CA PHE A 133 8.47 11.50 2.83
C PHE A 133 7.27 11.66 1.91
N SER A 134 6.62 10.58 1.48
CA SER A 134 5.55 10.62 0.48
C SER A 134 4.33 11.47 0.87
N PRO A 135 3.91 11.58 2.14
CA PRO A 135 2.81 12.48 2.50
C PRO A 135 3.15 13.95 2.19
N ALA A 136 4.34 14.40 2.58
CA ALA A 136 4.77 15.77 2.32
C ALA A 136 4.89 16.09 0.82
N VAL A 137 5.38 15.13 0.02
CA VAL A 137 5.45 15.26 -1.44
C VAL A 137 4.05 15.34 -2.04
N ALA A 138 3.15 14.44 -1.65
CA ALA A 138 1.78 14.40 -2.15
C ALA A 138 0.98 15.66 -1.79
N ASP A 139 1.19 16.23 -0.60
CA ASP A 139 0.57 17.49 -0.20
C ASP A 139 1.08 18.64 -1.05
N TYR A 140 2.39 18.73 -1.28
CA TYR A 140 2.97 19.74 -2.14
C TYR A 140 2.51 19.63 -3.60
N GLU A 141 2.31 18.40 -4.11
CA GLU A 141 1.71 18.19 -5.45
C GLU A 141 0.28 18.73 -5.56
N ARG A 142 -0.51 18.64 -4.48
CA ARG A 142 -1.88 19.16 -4.45
C ARG A 142 -1.93 20.68 -4.50
N GLU A 143 -0.94 21.33 -3.90
CA GLU A 143 -0.84 22.78 -3.84
C GLU A 143 -0.15 23.40 -5.06
N ASN A 144 0.76 22.67 -5.72
CA ASN A 144 1.60 23.20 -6.81
C ASN A 144 1.45 22.37 -8.11
N ILE A 145 0.69 22.93 -9.05
CA ILE A 145 0.41 22.27 -10.32
C ILE A 145 1.67 22.04 -11.18
N VAL A 146 2.66 22.93 -11.11
CA VAL A 146 3.91 22.78 -11.87
C VAL A 146 4.74 21.63 -11.32
N PHE A 147 4.80 21.51 -9.99
CA PHE A 147 5.47 20.42 -9.33
C PHE A 147 4.77 19.08 -9.63
N LYS A 148 3.44 19.05 -9.54
CA LYS A 148 2.62 17.89 -9.91
C LYS A 148 2.92 17.36 -11.32
N GLU A 149 2.92 18.25 -12.34
CA GLU A 149 3.23 17.86 -13.72
C GLU A 149 4.70 17.38 -13.87
N THR A 150 5.62 17.98 -13.13
CA THR A 150 7.02 17.54 -13.10
C THR A 150 7.15 16.12 -12.53
N VAL A 151 6.49 15.83 -11.42
CA VAL A 151 6.48 14.49 -10.82
C VAL A 151 5.84 13.48 -11.77
N LYS A 152 4.73 13.84 -12.41
CA LYS A 152 4.06 12.99 -13.40
C LYS A 152 4.97 12.61 -14.58
N ILE A 153 5.69 13.59 -15.14
CA ILE A 153 6.68 13.36 -16.21
C ILE A 153 7.81 12.45 -15.69
N THR A 154 8.26 12.68 -14.47
CA THR A 154 9.33 11.87 -13.86
C THR A 154 8.87 10.43 -13.58
N LEU A 155 7.64 10.21 -13.17
CA LEU A 155 7.10 8.86 -12.93
C LEU A 155 6.85 8.07 -14.22
N THR A 156 6.63 8.72 -15.36
CA THR A 156 6.28 8.05 -16.61
C THR A 156 7.33 7.02 -17.07
N PRO A 157 8.65 7.32 -17.11
CA PRO A 157 9.64 6.31 -17.48
C PRO A 157 9.73 5.15 -16.46
N LEU A 158 9.57 5.44 -15.17
CA LEU A 158 9.51 4.40 -14.11
C LEU A 158 8.35 3.44 -14.38
N LEU A 159 7.15 3.97 -14.58
CA LEU A 159 5.97 3.17 -14.89
C LEU A 159 6.18 2.31 -16.14
N THR A 160 6.76 2.90 -17.19
CA THR A 160 7.08 2.18 -18.43
C THR A 160 8.08 1.04 -18.17
N SER A 161 9.10 1.24 -17.34
CA SER A 161 10.04 0.16 -17.01
C SER A 161 9.39 -0.96 -16.21
N LEU A 162 8.45 -0.62 -15.32
CA LEU A 162 7.71 -1.59 -14.51
C LEU A 162 6.73 -2.44 -15.34
N THR A 163 6.27 -1.96 -16.51
CA THR A 163 5.42 -2.81 -17.38
C THR A 163 6.16 -4.05 -17.88
N LEU A 164 7.49 -4.05 -17.88
CA LEU A 164 8.27 -5.24 -18.24
C LEU A 164 8.03 -6.41 -17.29
N LEU A 165 7.72 -6.13 -16.03
CA LEU A 165 7.39 -7.17 -15.03
C LEU A 165 6.04 -7.84 -15.29
N GLN A 166 5.11 -7.18 -15.98
CA GLN A 166 3.82 -7.79 -16.34
C GLN A 166 3.95 -8.89 -17.42
N TYR A 167 5.02 -8.82 -18.23
CA TYR A 167 5.29 -9.77 -19.29
C TYR A 167 6.27 -10.87 -18.85
N ALA A 168 6.78 -10.80 -17.63
CA ALA A 168 7.67 -11.79 -17.08
C ALA A 168 6.86 -12.82 -16.27
N ASP A 169 6.98 -14.09 -16.63
CA ASP A 169 6.49 -15.18 -15.79
C ASP A 169 7.44 -15.30 -14.59
N ILE A 170 6.99 -14.85 -13.41
CA ILE A 170 7.79 -14.84 -12.18
C ILE A 170 7.20 -15.88 -11.23
N ASP A 171 7.71 -17.11 -11.33
CA ASP A 171 7.23 -18.26 -10.55
C ASP A 171 8.21 -18.66 -9.43
N SER A 172 9.35 -17.99 -9.33
CA SER A 172 10.38 -18.33 -8.36
C SER A 172 11.02 -17.11 -7.68
N GLU A 173 11.59 -17.34 -6.49
CA GLU A 173 12.34 -16.32 -5.74
C GLU A 173 13.56 -15.80 -6.53
N SER A 174 14.24 -16.67 -7.28
CA SER A 174 15.39 -16.29 -8.09
C SER A 174 15.02 -15.41 -9.27
N GLU A 175 13.88 -15.66 -9.90
CA GLU A 175 13.35 -14.82 -10.98
C GLU A 175 12.90 -13.45 -10.45
N MET A 176 12.19 -13.42 -9.32
CA MET A 176 11.82 -12.16 -8.68
C MET A 176 13.04 -11.30 -8.37
N LEU A 177 14.10 -11.89 -7.80
CA LEU A 177 15.34 -11.18 -7.52
C LEU A 177 16.03 -10.69 -8.80
N GLY A 178 16.10 -11.56 -9.83
CA GLY A 178 16.73 -11.22 -11.11
C GLY A 178 16.02 -10.07 -11.83
N TYR A 179 14.73 -10.18 -12.03
CA TYR A 179 13.92 -9.12 -12.66
C TYR A 179 13.87 -7.86 -11.81
N GLY A 180 13.70 -7.98 -10.47
CA GLY A 180 13.68 -6.84 -9.56
C GLY A 180 14.97 -6.04 -9.60
N ILE A 181 16.13 -6.70 -9.49
CA ILE A 181 17.45 -6.06 -9.60
C ILE A 181 17.62 -5.45 -11.00
N GLY A 182 17.21 -6.15 -12.06
CA GLY A 182 17.27 -5.67 -13.43
C GLY A 182 16.51 -4.36 -13.62
N ILE A 183 15.28 -4.25 -13.12
CA ILE A 183 14.46 -3.03 -13.16
C ILE A 183 15.10 -1.89 -12.35
N ILE A 184 15.66 -2.19 -11.18
CA ILE A 184 16.34 -1.17 -10.36
C ILE A 184 17.55 -0.61 -11.13
N LEU A 185 18.39 -1.48 -11.71
CA LEU A 185 19.56 -1.06 -12.49
C LEU A 185 19.15 -0.28 -13.74
N LEU A 186 18.09 -0.69 -14.43
CA LEU A 186 17.53 0.02 -15.57
C LEU A 186 17.12 1.45 -15.20
N ASN A 187 16.41 1.60 -14.08
CA ASN A 187 16.00 2.92 -13.59
C ASN A 187 17.17 3.78 -13.14
N ILE A 188 18.18 3.22 -12.46
CA ILE A 188 19.43 3.94 -12.14
C ILE A 188 20.10 4.41 -13.45
N GLY A 189 20.19 3.55 -14.46
CA GLY A 189 20.72 3.89 -15.77
C GLY A 189 19.98 5.07 -16.41
N MET A 190 18.66 5.00 -16.40
CA MET A 190 17.78 5.99 -17.04
C MET A 190 17.80 7.36 -16.33
N TYR A 191 17.74 7.38 -15.00
CA TYR A 191 17.64 8.64 -14.25
C TYR A 191 18.99 9.29 -13.91
N PHE A 192 20.08 8.53 -13.85
CA PHE A 192 21.38 9.05 -13.44
C PHE A 192 22.43 8.94 -14.55
N VAL A 193 22.60 7.75 -15.14
CA VAL A 193 23.69 7.54 -16.11
C VAL A 193 23.43 8.25 -17.43
N ALA A 194 22.22 8.14 -17.97
CA ALA A 194 21.89 8.77 -19.25
C ALA A 194 21.98 10.30 -19.21
N PRO A 195 21.42 11.03 -18.22
CA PRO A 195 21.59 12.47 -18.09
C PRO A 195 23.06 12.88 -17.88
N ALA A 196 23.81 12.15 -17.05
CA ALA A 196 25.21 12.43 -16.83
C ALA A 196 26.04 12.28 -18.11
N ALA A 197 25.81 11.23 -18.88
CA ALA A 197 26.46 11.00 -20.16
C ALA A 197 26.12 12.13 -21.18
N LEU A 198 24.86 12.56 -21.21
CA LEU A 198 24.41 13.66 -22.05
C LEU A 198 25.12 14.96 -21.69
N ILE A 199 25.18 15.32 -20.41
CA ILE A 199 25.88 16.51 -19.91
C ILE A 199 27.36 16.45 -20.28
N MET A 200 28.02 15.32 -20.12
CA MET A 200 29.43 15.16 -20.50
C MET A 200 29.65 15.30 -22.00
N ALA A 201 28.76 14.75 -22.83
CA ALA A 201 28.84 14.85 -24.29
C ALA A 201 28.68 16.30 -24.77
N VAL A 202 27.72 17.04 -24.18
CA VAL A 202 27.49 18.45 -24.48
C VAL A 202 28.70 19.30 -24.08
N ARG A 203 29.24 19.11 -22.87
CA ARG A 203 30.46 19.82 -22.40
C ARG A 203 31.63 19.59 -23.33
N LYS A 204 31.88 18.33 -23.78
CA LYS A 204 32.95 18.03 -24.72
C LYS A 204 32.81 18.77 -26.07
N ARG A 205 31.57 18.96 -26.55
CA ARG A 205 31.31 19.70 -27.79
C ARG A 205 31.55 21.20 -27.63
N ILE A 206 31.20 21.78 -26.47
CA ILE A 206 31.38 23.21 -26.21
C ILE A 206 32.86 23.55 -26.03
N ILE A 207 33.65 22.70 -25.38
CA ILE A 207 35.08 22.92 -25.13
C ILE A 207 35.92 22.73 -26.41
N LYS A 208 35.43 21.96 -27.38
CA LYS A 208 36.12 21.76 -28.68
C LYS A 208 35.84 22.83 -29.72
N LYS A 209 34.97 23.79 -29.43
CA LYS A 209 34.73 24.99 -30.23
C LYS A 209 35.48 26.20 -29.67
#